data_48bdda99732c0da5604d8ed5aa0c535a
#
_entry.id   48bdda99732c0da5604d8ed5aa0c535a
#
_cell.length_a   1.000
_cell.length_b   1.000
_cell.length_c   1.000
_cell.angle_alpha   90.00
_cell.angle_beta   90.00
_cell.angle_gamma   90.00
#
_symmetry.space_group_name_H-M   'P 1'
#
loop_
_entity.id
_entity.type
_entity.pdbx_description
1 polymer ?
#
loop_
_entity_poly.entity_id
_entity_poly.type
_entity_poly.pdbx_seq_one_letter_code
_entity_poly.pdbx_strand_id
1 'polypeptide(L)'
;MQGVKIEELEKIGENDSGKTLRLDLREIPQGLLAYRKAGSVSGNHYHKGISPGKNPEKLTLVSGIIQLHCKNLETSESAMFHLRAPVKIEIHAMVWHEVHALTDIVFIELNSLEEHTADTFRI
;
A
#
# COMPACT_ATOMS: atom_id res chain seq x y z
N MET A 1 0.28 14.78 -0.36
CA MET A 1 1.63 14.62 0.20
C MET A 1 2.58 14.13 -0.88
N GLN A 2 3.74 14.73 -0.99
CA GLN A 2 4.74 14.29 -1.94
C GLN A 2 5.24 12.88 -1.63
N GLY A 3 5.30 12.02 -2.63
CA GLY A 3 5.75 10.64 -2.50
C GLY A 3 4.66 9.64 -2.14
N VAL A 4 3.43 10.09 -1.96
CA VAL A 4 2.30 9.21 -1.68
C VAL A 4 1.18 9.54 -2.66
N LYS A 5 0.66 8.50 -3.34
CA LYS A 5 -0.45 8.63 -4.27
C LYS A 5 -1.56 7.66 -3.85
N ILE A 6 -2.78 8.19 -3.73
CA ILE A 6 -3.94 7.42 -3.33
C ILE A 6 -4.99 7.56 -4.41
N GLU A 7 -5.46 6.43 -4.95
CA GLU A 7 -6.42 6.41 -6.05
C GLU A 7 -7.51 5.38 -5.81
N GLU A 8 -8.72 5.72 -6.21
CA GLU A 8 -9.81 4.75 -6.30
C GLU A 8 -9.58 3.85 -7.51
N LEU A 9 -10.07 2.61 -7.44
CA LEU A 9 -10.06 1.71 -8.58
C LEU A 9 -11.19 2.05 -9.52
N GLU A 10 -10.93 1.98 -10.82
CA GLU A 10 -11.93 2.22 -11.85
C GLU A 10 -12.97 1.10 -11.85
N LYS A 11 -14.25 1.48 -11.74
CA LYS A 11 -15.35 0.53 -11.87
C LYS A 11 -15.63 0.31 -13.35
N ILE A 12 -15.55 -0.94 -13.81
CA ILE A 12 -15.75 -1.31 -15.20
C ILE A 12 -17.07 -2.01 -15.46
N GLY A 13 -17.80 -2.37 -14.41
CA GLY A 13 -19.15 -2.97 -14.55
C GLY A 13 -19.84 -3.09 -13.21
N GLU A 14 -21.17 -3.08 -13.26
CA GLU A 14 -22.01 -3.28 -12.08
C GLU A 14 -23.40 -3.77 -12.48
N ASN A 15 -23.93 -4.72 -11.72
CA ASN A 15 -25.30 -5.21 -11.85
C ASN A 15 -25.79 -5.70 -10.47
N ASP A 16 -26.94 -6.37 -10.44
CA ASP A 16 -27.53 -6.85 -9.18
C ASP A 16 -26.66 -7.90 -8.46
N SER A 17 -25.75 -8.56 -9.19
CA SER A 17 -24.85 -9.55 -8.61
C SER A 17 -23.61 -8.93 -7.95
N GLY A 18 -23.31 -7.67 -8.27
CA GLY A 18 -22.15 -6.98 -7.74
C GLY A 18 -21.45 -6.10 -8.75
N LYS A 19 -20.18 -5.80 -8.49
CA LYS A 19 -19.39 -4.90 -9.32
C LYS A 19 -18.02 -5.50 -9.64
N THR A 20 -17.45 -5.02 -10.75
CA THR A 20 -16.09 -5.38 -11.17
C THR A 20 -15.24 -4.12 -11.27
N LEU A 21 -14.09 -4.15 -10.65
CA LEU A 21 -13.13 -3.05 -10.65
C LEU A 21 -11.88 -3.46 -11.43
N ARG A 22 -11.24 -2.50 -12.07
CA ARG A 22 -9.97 -2.71 -12.75
C ARG A 22 -8.82 -2.69 -11.74
N LEU A 23 -8.02 -3.73 -11.74
CA LEU A 23 -6.81 -3.81 -10.93
C LEU A 23 -5.59 -3.77 -11.86
N ASP A 24 -4.89 -2.64 -11.88
CA ASP A 24 -3.68 -2.50 -12.67
C ASP A 24 -2.50 -3.12 -11.93
N LEU A 25 -1.84 -4.07 -12.59
CA LEU A 25 -0.69 -4.76 -12.04
C LEU A 25 0.57 -4.31 -12.76
N ARG A 26 1.68 -4.25 -12.02
CA ARG A 26 2.98 -4.09 -12.66
C ARG A 26 3.45 -5.43 -13.21
N GLU A 27 4.37 -5.41 -14.15
CA GLU A 27 4.98 -6.61 -14.70
C GLU A 27 5.94 -7.20 -13.67
N ILE A 28 5.44 -8.12 -12.85
CA ILE A 28 6.19 -8.80 -11.80
C ILE A 28 5.79 -10.27 -11.76
N PRO A 29 6.74 -11.17 -11.42
CA PRO A 29 6.42 -12.60 -11.31
C PRO A 29 5.66 -12.95 -10.03
N GLN A 30 5.70 -12.12 -8.99
CA GLN A 30 5.09 -12.39 -7.69
C GLN A 30 4.50 -11.14 -7.08
N GLY A 31 3.42 -11.33 -6.31
CA GLY A 31 2.87 -10.35 -5.40
C GLY A 31 2.68 -10.99 -4.03
N LEU A 32 2.42 -10.19 -3.02
CA LEU A 32 2.15 -10.65 -1.66
C LEU A 32 0.69 -10.34 -1.31
N LEU A 33 -0.03 -11.33 -0.81
CA LEU A 33 -1.39 -11.18 -0.29
C LEU A 33 -1.31 -11.24 1.23
N ALA A 34 -1.74 -10.18 1.88
CA ALA A 34 -1.61 -10.04 3.32
C ALA A 34 -2.95 -9.86 4.01
N TYR A 35 -3.09 -10.52 5.15
CA TYR A 35 -4.22 -10.41 6.07
C TYR A 35 -3.71 -9.82 7.37
N ARG A 36 -4.42 -8.84 7.93
CA ARG A 36 -4.09 -8.28 9.24
C ARG A 36 -5.37 -8.11 10.04
N LYS A 37 -5.27 -8.34 11.35
CA LYS A 37 -6.41 -8.21 12.26
C LYS A 37 -6.62 -6.76 12.68
N ALA A 38 -7.87 -6.42 13.00
CA ALA A 38 -8.21 -5.15 13.62
C ALA A 38 -7.30 -4.85 14.81
N GLY A 39 -6.81 -3.64 14.91
CA GLY A 39 -5.91 -3.19 15.97
C GLY A 39 -4.44 -3.48 15.71
N SER A 40 -4.09 -4.19 14.63
CA SER A 40 -2.70 -4.45 14.29
C SER A 40 -2.03 -3.22 13.67
N VAL A 41 -0.72 -3.15 13.83
CA VAL A 41 0.14 -2.11 13.24
C VAL A 41 1.23 -2.82 12.46
N SER A 42 1.36 -2.48 11.19
CA SER A 42 2.38 -3.04 10.29
C SER A 42 3.16 -1.93 9.62
N GLY A 43 4.30 -2.28 9.02
CA GLY A 43 5.18 -1.32 8.41
C GLY A 43 6.18 -0.78 9.42
N ASN A 44 6.12 0.51 9.72
CA ASN A 44 7.14 1.20 10.52
C ASN A 44 8.51 1.10 9.84
N HIS A 45 8.50 1.35 8.54
CA HIS A 45 9.71 1.23 7.71
C HIS A 45 9.62 2.13 6.49
N TYR A 46 10.72 2.19 5.75
CA TYR A 46 10.79 2.85 4.45
C TYR A 46 11.64 2.01 3.50
N HIS A 47 11.56 2.34 2.21
CA HIS A 47 12.33 1.69 1.15
C HIS A 47 13.25 2.72 0.51
N LYS A 48 14.43 2.29 0.06
CA LYS A 48 15.39 3.18 -0.60
C LYS A 48 15.26 3.19 -2.12
N GLY A 49 14.42 2.27 -2.66
CA GLY A 49 14.23 2.15 -4.10
C GLY A 49 15.31 1.32 -4.78
N ILE A 50 16.01 0.47 -4.03
CA ILE A 50 17.03 -0.45 -4.55
C ILE A 50 16.35 -1.50 -5.44
N SER A 51 15.17 -1.98 -5.01
CA SER A 51 14.38 -2.95 -5.77
C SER A 51 13.29 -2.25 -6.58
N PRO A 52 13.11 -2.59 -7.87
CA PRO A 52 12.07 -1.96 -8.71
C PRO A 52 10.67 -2.05 -8.11
N GLY A 53 10.33 -3.13 -7.42
CA GLY A 53 9.03 -3.32 -6.77
C GLY A 53 8.79 -2.40 -5.58
N LYS A 54 9.81 -1.69 -5.11
CA LYS A 54 9.74 -0.73 -4.01
C LYS A 54 9.98 0.72 -4.44
N ASN A 55 9.95 0.99 -5.75
CA ASN A 55 10.19 2.33 -6.29
C ASN A 55 9.25 2.64 -7.47
N PRO A 56 8.00 3.00 -7.23
CA PRO A 56 7.32 3.05 -5.94
C PRO A 56 6.84 1.69 -5.46
N GLU A 57 6.62 1.56 -4.17
CA GLU A 57 5.85 0.46 -3.62
C GLU A 57 4.38 0.66 -4.00
N LYS A 58 3.73 -0.40 -4.49
CA LYS A 58 2.32 -0.37 -4.85
C LYS A 58 1.53 -1.35 -4.01
N LEU A 59 0.54 -0.83 -3.33
CA LEU A 59 -0.36 -1.58 -2.47
C LEU A 59 -1.79 -1.41 -2.96
N THR A 60 -2.60 -2.46 -2.86
CA THR A 60 -4.04 -2.36 -3.04
C THR A 60 -4.72 -2.87 -1.79
N LEU A 61 -5.45 -1.97 -1.11
CA LEU A 61 -6.30 -2.37 0.02
C LEU A 61 -7.59 -2.93 -0.58
N VAL A 62 -7.80 -4.23 -0.36
CA VAL A 62 -8.92 -4.98 -0.95
C VAL A 62 -10.14 -4.99 -0.03
N SER A 63 -9.91 -5.04 1.28
CA SER A 63 -10.97 -5.11 2.28
C SER A 63 -10.54 -4.38 3.54
N GLY A 64 -11.49 -3.68 4.16
CA GLY A 64 -11.31 -3.06 5.46
C GLY A 64 -11.00 -1.57 5.43
N ILE A 65 -10.62 -1.06 6.60
CA ILE A 65 -10.37 0.37 6.85
C ILE A 65 -9.04 0.50 7.57
N ILE A 66 -8.21 1.44 7.12
CA ILE A 66 -6.90 1.71 7.73
C ILE A 66 -6.70 3.20 7.99
N GLN A 67 -5.76 3.48 8.89
CA GLN A 67 -5.06 4.76 8.92
C GLN A 67 -3.64 4.51 8.42
N LEU A 68 -3.25 5.23 7.39
CA LEU A 68 -1.89 5.19 6.83
C LEU A 68 -1.13 6.41 7.30
N HIS A 69 -0.10 6.20 8.09
CA HIS A 69 0.78 7.25 8.58
C HIS A 69 2.02 7.30 7.71
N CYS A 70 2.36 8.48 7.20
CA CYS A 70 3.49 8.66 6.30
C CYS A 70 4.36 9.83 6.73
N LYS A 71 5.68 9.69 6.51
CA LYS A 71 6.63 10.78 6.65
C LYS A 71 7.65 10.71 5.50
N ASN A 72 7.70 11.77 4.71
CA ASN A 72 8.73 11.90 3.68
C ASN A 72 10.04 12.29 4.36
N LEU A 73 11.04 11.40 4.30
CA LEU A 73 12.32 11.60 4.99
C LEU A 73 13.21 12.67 4.33
N GLU A 74 12.89 13.05 3.09
CA GLU A 74 13.64 14.08 2.37
C GLU A 74 13.07 15.48 2.60
N THR A 75 11.73 15.59 2.68
CA THR A 75 11.05 16.89 2.85
C THR A 75 10.62 17.15 4.29
N SER A 76 10.63 16.12 5.15
CA SER A 76 10.09 16.14 6.52
C SER A 76 8.57 16.33 6.60
N GLU A 77 7.87 16.29 5.48
CA GLU A 77 6.41 16.36 5.43
C GLU A 77 5.81 15.08 6.04
N SER A 78 4.79 15.25 6.87
CA SER A 78 4.05 14.11 7.47
C SER A 78 2.57 14.24 7.15
N ALA A 79 1.91 13.10 6.98
CA ALA A 79 0.47 13.04 6.76
C ALA A 79 -0.11 11.74 7.31
N MET A 80 -1.40 11.76 7.62
CA MET A 80 -2.17 10.59 7.99
C MET A 80 -3.38 10.54 7.06
N PHE A 81 -3.60 9.38 6.46
CA PHE A 81 -4.74 9.13 5.56
C PHE A 81 -5.67 8.12 6.19
N HIS A 82 -6.96 8.43 6.22
CA HIS A 82 -8.00 7.49 6.62
C HIS A 82 -8.57 6.89 5.35
N LEU A 83 -8.34 5.60 5.12
CA LEU A 83 -8.64 4.94 3.85
C LEU A 83 -9.57 3.75 4.04
N ARG A 84 -10.55 3.66 3.15
CA ARG A 84 -11.49 2.54 3.08
C ARG A 84 -11.27 1.79 1.77
N ALA A 85 -11.22 0.46 1.85
CA ALA A 85 -11.13 -0.39 0.66
C ALA A 85 -12.37 -0.25 -0.25
N PRO A 86 -12.22 -0.45 -1.57
CA PRO A 86 -10.96 -0.71 -2.26
C PRO A 86 -10.22 0.59 -2.61
N VAL A 87 -8.91 0.58 -2.47
CA VAL A 87 -8.09 1.77 -2.77
C VAL A 87 -6.67 1.33 -3.16
N LYS A 88 -6.08 2.03 -4.13
CA LYS A 88 -4.68 1.86 -4.54
C LYS A 88 -3.81 2.88 -3.82
N ILE A 89 -2.65 2.44 -3.37
CA ILE A 89 -1.69 3.26 -2.65
C ILE A 89 -0.33 3.09 -3.31
N GLU A 90 0.31 4.19 -3.68
CA GLU A 90 1.70 4.20 -4.12
C GLU A 90 2.53 4.97 -3.12
N ILE A 91 3.62 4.38 -2.68
CA ILE A 91 4.56 4.98 -1.73
C ILE A 91 5.94 4.97 -2.35
N HIS A 92 6.49 6.16 -2.62
CA HIS A 92 7.80 6.31 -3.21
C HIS A 92 8.91 6.01 -2.20
N ALA A 93 10.10 5.76 -2.73
CA ALA A 93 11.30 5.58 -1.92
C ALA A 93 11.48 6.76 -0.96
N MET A 94 12.06 6.52 0.20
CA MET A 94 12.35 7.49 1.25
C MET A 94 11.10 8.06 1.94
N VAL A 95 9.96 7.41 1.79
CA VAL A 95 8.75 7.73 2.58
C VAL A 95 8.55 6.64 3.63
N TRP A 96 8.76 7.00 4.88
CA TRP A 96 8.43 6.13 6.02
C TRP A 96 6.92 5.98 6.10
N HIS A 97 6.46 4.77 6.37
CA HIS A 97 5.02 4.52 6.48
C HIS A 97 4.69 3.44 7.50
N GLU A 98 3.48 3.54 8.05
CA GLU A 98 2.96 2.64 9.04
C GLU A 98 1.45 2.49 8.82
N VAL A 99 0.97 1.24 8.82
CA VAL A 99 -0.43 0.91 8.57
C VAL A 99 -1.10 0.48 9.87
N HIS A 100 -2.13 1.21 10.25
CA HIS A 100 -2.98 0.88 11.41
C HIS A 100 -4.29 0.30 10.90
N ALA A 101 -4.53 -0.98 11.17
CA ALA A 101 -5.77 -1.65 10.78
C ALA A 101 -6.88 -1.30 11.78
N LEU A 102 -7.89 -0.57 11.33
CA LEU A 102 -9.05 -0.22 12.16
C LEU A 102 -10.09 -1.34 12.18
N THR A 103 -10.13 -2.13 11.12
CA THR A 103 -10.89 -3.37 10.99
C THR A 103 -9.93 -4.48 10.58
N ASP A 104 -10.42 -5.71 10.46
CA ASP A 104 -9.68 -6.72 9.72
C ASP A 104 -9.48 -6.23 8.30
N ILE A 105 -8.29 -6.44 7.76
CA ILE A 105 -7.94 -5.94 6.43
C ILE A 105 -7.31 -7.03 5.58
N VAL A 106 -7.44 -6.85 4.26
CA VAL A 106 -6.75 -7.65 3.24
C VAL A 106 -6.12 -6.68 2.26
N PHE A 107 -4.84 -6.85 1.97
CA PHE A 107 -4.16 -6.04 0.97
C PHE A 107 -3.20 -6.87 0.12
N ILE A 108 -2.87 -6.33 -1.04
CA ILE A 108 -1.93 -6.92 -2.00
C ILE A 108 -0.77 -5.96 -2.17
N GLU A 109 0.47 -6.49 -2.06
CA GLU A 109 1.69 -5.76 -2.39
C GLU A 109 2.20 -6.25 -3.74
N LEU A 110 2.50 -5.33 -4.64
CA LEU A 110 2.97 -5.66 -5.99
C LEU A 110 4.50 -5.73 -6.04
N ASN A 111 5.07 -6.62 -5.22
CA ASN A 111 6.49 -6.93 -5.16
C ASN A 111 6.69 -8.34 -4.63
N SER A 112 7.90 -8.88 -4.83
CA SER A 112 8.24 -10.19 -4.29
C SER A 112 8.67 -10.10 -2.82
N LEU A 113 8.73 -11.26 -2.16
CA LEU A 113 9.27 -11.34 -0.80
C LEU A 113 10.74 -10.95 -0.76
N GLU A 114 11.52 -11.36 -1.75
CA GLU A 114 12.94 -11.02 -1.87
C GLU A 114 13.15 -9.51 -1.97
N GLU A 115 12.34 -8.82 -2.79
CA GLU A 115 12.41 -7.35 -2.89
C GLU A 115 12.06 -6.69 -1.57
N HIS A 116 11.03 -7.19 -0.88
CA HIS A 116 10.64 -6.66 0.43
C HIS A 116 11.77 -6.81 1.45
N THR A 117 12.39 -7.98 1.51
CA THR A 117 13.50 -8.25 2.46
C THR A 117 14.74 -7.43 2.13
N ALA A 118 15.06 -7.27 0.84
CA ALA A 118 16.28 -6.61 0.40
C ALA A 118 16.22 -5.08 0.51
N ASP A 119 15.03 -4.48 0.49
CA ASP A 119 14.83 -3.03 0.42
C ASP A 119 13.83 -2.54 1.47
N THR A 120 14.04 -2.92 2.73
CA THR A 120 13.21 -2.47 3.85
C THR A 120 14.11 -2.03 5.00
N PHE A 121 13.93 -0.80 5.45
CA PHE A 121 14.76 -0.16 6.47
C PHE A 121 13.89 0.48 7.55
N ARG A 122 14.44 0.60 8.75
CA ARG A 122 13.79 1.30 9.86
C ARG A 122 14.53 2.59 10.19
N ILE A 123 13.80 3.51 10.74
CA ILE A 123 14.40 4.76 11.20
C ILE A 123 15.16 4.50 12.52
#